data_b00e2cc1c795701c626719ff0b0036dd
#
_entry.id   b00e2cc1c795701c626719ff0b0036dd
#
_cell.length_a   1.000
_cell.length_b   1.000
_cell.length_c   1.000
_cell.angle_alpha   90.00
_cell.angle_beta   90.00
_cell.angle_gamma   90.00
#
_symmetry.space_group_name_H-M   'P 1'
#
loop_
_entity.id
_entity.type
_entity.pdbx_description
1 polymer ?
#
loop_
_entity_poly.entity_id
_entity_poly.type
_entity_poly.pdbx_seq_one_letter_code
_entity_poly.pdbx_strand_id
1 'polypeptide(L)'
;MLHRRSFIASGLLSSITITIANAFGAQGSTLQVHVTYAGSGTVDDAHKLYVAVWDTPDFVKEASGTTPIALKFVTAKSALAEFTGLDKNPVYVSLAFDPTGKWDAQSEVPPGTSLGLYSREPGVPAPVQLEQGKTTKIDATLDDSYKKS
;
A
#
# COMPACT_ATOMS: atom_id res chain seq x y z
N MET A 1 67.86 26.01 36.91
CA MET A 1 67.30 26.33 35.60
C MET A 1 66.13 25.36 35.30
N LEU A 2 64.98 25.85 35.39
CA LEU A 2 63.77 25.05 35.15
C LEU A 2 63.31 25.23 33.71
N HIS A 3 63.48 24.22 32.90
CA HIS A 3 62.84 24.18 31.58
C HIS A 3 61.42 23.69 31.72
N ARG A 4 60.50 24.61 31.66
CA ARG A 4 59.10 24.28 31.48
C ARG A 4 58.90 23.89 30.01
N ARG A 5 58.70 22.62 29.76
CA ARG A 5 58.17 22.16 28.50
C ARG A 5 56.66 22.18 28.60
N SER A 6 56.06 23.15 27.95
CA SER A 6 54.64 23.17 27.70
C SER A 6 54.30 22.12 26.65
N PHE A 7 53.63 21.05 27.06
CA PHE A 7 52.99 20.17 26.11
C PHE A 7 51.63 20.77 25.73
N ILE A 8 51.58 21.30 24.53
CA ILE A 8 50.29 21.63 23.92
C ILE A 8 49.72 20.32 23.41
N ALA A 9 48.76 19.76 24.11
CA ALA A 9 47.95 18.68 23.61
C ALA A 9 47.01 19.27 22.54
N SER A 10 47.39 19.11 21.30
CA SER A 10 46.47 19.35 20.18
C SER A 10 45.42 18.25 20.21
N GLY A 11 44.28 18.56 20.80
CA GLY A 11 43.10 17.71 20.66
C GLY A 11 42.62 17.75 19.22
N LEU A 12 42.88 16.70 18.49
CA LEU A 12 42.20 16.43 17.25
C LEU A 12 40.75 16.12 17.59
N LEU A 13 39.88 17.13 17.50
CA LEU A 13 38.47 16.94 17.37
C LEU A 13 38.26 16.30 16.00
N SER A 14 38.23 14.97 15.97
CA SER A 14 37.64 14.25 14.86
C SER A 14 36.17 14.57 14.83
N SER A 15 35.78 15.54 14.03
CA SER A 15 34.39 15.71 13.64
C SER A 15 34.00 14.46 12.89
N ILE A 16 33.36 13.52 13.57
CA ILE A 16 32.65 12.44 12.91
C ILE A 16 31.46 13.13 12.22
N THR A 17 31.69 13.51 10.99
CA THR A 17 30.55 13.87 10.11
C THR A 17 29.82 12.55 9.85
N ILE A 18 28.83 12.27 10.66
CA ILE A 18 27.87 11.23 10.33
C ILE A 18 27.15 11.78 9.10
N THR A 19 27.64 11.43 7.94
CA THR A 19 26.88 11.56 6.72
C THR A 19 25.79 10.51 6.84
N ILE A 20 24.65 10.90 7.38
CA ILE A 20 23.46 10.14 7.20
C ILE A 20 23.23 10.21 5.70
N ALA A 21 23.70 9.21 4.99
CA ALA A 21 23.29 8.99 3.62
C ALA A 21 21.81 8.65 3.68
N ASN A 22 21.01 9.71 3.76
CA ASN A 22 19.60 9.59 3.49
C ASN A 22 19.52 9.14 2.05
N ALA A 23 19.32 7.87 1.86
CA ALA A 23 18.83 7.34 0.60
C ALA A 23 17.39 7.86 0.40
N PHE A 24 17.23 9.18 0.34
CA PHE A 24 15.92 9.83 0.12
C PHE A 24 15.31 9.45 -1.23
N GLY A 25 16.09 8.89 -2.15
CA GLY A 25 15.61 8.43 -3.43
C GLY A 25 14.87 7.10 -3.39
N ALA A 26 14.91 6.33 -2.28
CA ALA A 26 14.36 4.98 -2.19
C ALA A 26 13.24 4.83 -1.17
N GLN A 27 12.93 5.86 -0.37
CA GLN A 27 11.85 5.81 0.59
C GLN A 27 10.57 6.35 -0.05
N GLY A 28 9.83 5.46 -0.68
CA GLY A 28 8.46 5.77 -1.06
C GLY A 28 7.56 5.96 0.15
N SER A 29 6.30 6.19 -0.13
CA SER A 29 5.27 6.29 0.88
C SER A 29 4.79 4.91 1.29
N THR A 30 4.25 4.79 2.50
CA THR A 30 3.58 3.58 3.00
C THR A 30 2.09 3.82 3.07
N LEU A 31 1.31 2.87 2.56
CA LEU A 31 -0.14 2.84 2.68
C LEU A 31 -0.54 1.61 3.48
N GLN A 32 -1.28 1.80 4.55
CA GLN A 32 -1.93 0.75 5.31
C GLN A 32 -3.43 0.77 5.04
N VAL A 33 -3.94 -0.31 4.50
CA VAL A 33 -5.37 -0.50 4.24
C VAL A 33 -5.91 -1.51 5.24
N HIS A 34 -6.72 -1.06 6.17
CA HIS A 34 -7.50 -1.95 7.02
C HIS A 34 -8.72 -2.40 6.22
N VAL A 35 -8.74 -3.66 5.86
CA VAL A 35 -9.76 -4.25 4.99
C VAL A 35 -10.78 -4.97 5.85
N THR A 36 -12.05 -4.75 5.55
CA THR A 36 -13.17 -5.49 6.14
C THR A 36 -14.03 -6.08 5.02
N TYR A 37 -14.28 -7.38 5.09
CA TYR A 37 -15.25 -8.03 4.21
C TYR A 37 -16.55 -8.29 4.97
N ALA A 38 -17.59 -7.60 4.56
CA ALA A 38 -18.93 -7.67 5.15
C ALA A 38 -19.85 -8.64 4.42
N GLY A 39 -19.38 -9.31 3.38
CA GLY A 39 -20.16 -10.29 2.63
C GLY A 39 -20.29 -11.66 3.33
N SER A 40 -21.01 -12.57 2.69
CA SER A 40 -21.35 -13.88 3.24
C SER A 40 -20.27 -14.94 3.03
N GLY A 41 -19.30 -14.70 2.13
CA GLY A 41 -18.24 -15.66 1.83
C GLY A 41 -17.27 -15.86 2.99
N THR A 42 -16.49 -16.93 2.93
CA THR A 42 -15.41 -17.21 3.88
C THR A 42 -14.09 -16.73 3.31
N VAL A 43 -13.38 -15.89 4.04
CA VAL A 43 -12.03 -15.44 3.68
C VAL A 43 -11.02 -16.25 4.47
N ASP A 44 -10.17 -16.98 3.77
CA ASP A 44 -9.14 -17.86 4.33
C ASP A 44 -7.98 -18.03 3.33
N ASP A 45 -7.07 -18.95 3.58
CA ASP A 45 -5.92 -19.22 2.71
C ASP A 45 -6.31 -19.69 1.30
N ALA A 46 -7.47 -20.36 1.18
CA ALA A 46 -7.98 -20.85 -0.10
C ALA A 46 -8.88 -19.80 -0.82
N HIS A 47 -9.42 -18.83 -0.06
CA HIS A 47 -10.34 -17.82 -0.55
C HIS A 47 -9.83 -16.44 -0.11
N LYS A 48 -8.95 -15.90 -0.90
CA LYS A 48 -8.22 -14.66 -0.58
C LYS A 48 -9.03 -13.43 -0.95
N LEU A 49 -8.91 -12.41 -0.14
CA LEU A 49 -9.40 -11.07 -0.42
C LEU A 49 -8.26 -10.24 -0.98
N TYR A 50 -8.37 -9.82 -2.22
CA TYR A 50 -7.33 -9.05 -2.90
C TYR A 50 -7.51 -7.56 -2.70
N VAL A 51 -6.39 -6.88 -2.50
CA VAL A 51 -6.30 -5.43 -2.37
C VAL A 51 -5.34 -4.92 -3.42
N ALA A 52 -5.80 -4.08 -4.31
CA ALA A 52 -5.00 -3.49 -5.37
C ALA A 52 -4.87 -1.99 -5.21
N VAL A 53 -3.69 -1.48 -5.50
CA VAL A 53 -3.38 -0.04 -5.51
C VAL A 53 -3.14 0.39 -6.96
N TRP A 54 -3.75 1.50 -7.35
CA TRP A 54 -3.73 2.03 -8.72
C TRP A 54 -3.22 3.47 -8.71
N ASP A 55 -2.57 3.89 -9.76
CA ASP A 55 -2.13 5.28 -9.96
C ASP A 55 -3.13 6.13 -10.77
N THR A 56 -4.24 5.53 -11.18
CA THR A 56 -5.30 6.19 -11.94
C THR A 56 -6.67 5.69 -11.48
N PRO A 57 -7.73 6.52 -11.50
CA PRO A 57 -9.08 6.09 -11.25
C PRO A 57 -9.71 5.32 -12.42
N ASP A 58 -9.04 5.26 -13.57
CA ASP A 58 -9.59 4.68 -14.80
C ASP A 58 -9.73 3.16 -14.76
N PHE A 59 -9.19 2.49 -13.73
CA PHE A 59 -9.34 1.04 -13.56
C PHE A 59 -10.82 0.59 -13.45
N VAL A 60 -11.73 1.48 -13.10
CA VAL A 60 -13.17 1.19 -13.06
C VAL A 60 -13.81 1.13 -14.44
N LYS A 61 -13.12 1.63 -15.47
CA LYS A 61 -13.62 1.61 -16.84
C LYS A 61 -13.31 0.26 -17.49
N GLU A 62 -14.30 -0.34 -18.13
CA GLU A 62 -14.08 -1.54 -18.91
C GLU A 62 -13.05 -1.28 -20.00
N ALA A 63 -12.20 -2.28 -20.25
CA ALA A 63 -11.15 -2.24 -21.25
C ALA A 63 -10.17 -1.05 -21.12
N SER A 64 -9.98 -0.53 -19.90
CA SER A 64 -9.03 0.57 -19.66
C SER A 64 -7.58 0.21 -19.96
N GLY A 65 -7.24 -1.09 -19.93
CA GLY A 65 -5.85 -1.57 -20.11
C GLY A 65 -4.93 -1.20 -18.95
N THR A 66 -5.46 -0.64 -17.86
CA THR A 66 -4.67 -0.29 -16.68
C THR A 66 -4.34 -1.53 -15.86
N THR A 67 -3.16 -1.50 -15.24
CA THR A 67 -2.72 -2.51 -14.28
C THR A 67 -2.48 -1.88 -12.92
N PRO A 68 -2.70 -2.61 -11.82
CA PRO A 68 -2.36 -2.08 -10.50
C PRO A 68 -0.85 -1.88 -10.35
N ILE A 69 -0.46 -0.86 -9.62
CA ILE A 69 0.95 -0.62 -9.27
C ILE A 69 1.41 -1.50 -8.11
N ALA A 70 0.47 -2.00 -7.31
CA ALA A 70 0.74 -2.96 -6.24
C ALA A 70 -0.49 -3.81 -5.98
N LEU A 71 -0.26 -5.07 -5.60
CA LEU A 71 -1.31 -6.04 -5.31
C LEU A 71 -0.89 -6.85 -4.09
N LYS A 72 -1.80 -6.99 -3.14
CA LYS A 72 -1.66 -7.88 -1.98
C LYS A 72 -2.98 -8.60 -1.71
N PHE A 73 -2.92 -9.60 -0.87
CA PHE A 73 -4.12 -10.28 -0.38
C PHE A 73 -4.09 -10.42 1.14
N VAL A 74 -5.26 -10.58 1.70
CA VAL A 74 -5.45 -10.94 3.10
C VAL A 74 -6.29 -12.22 3.20
N THR A 75 -6.16 -12.93 4.29
CA THR A 75 -6.76 -14.25 4.51
C THR A 75 -7.75 -14.28 5.67
N ALA A 76 -8.19 -13.11 6.09
CA ALA A 76 -9.21 -12.92 7.12
C ALA A 76 -10.18 -11.81 6.73
N LYS A 77 -11.41 -11.86 7.24
CA LYS A 77 -12.45 -10.85 6.96
C LYS A 77 -12.11 -9.46 7.48
N SER A 78 -11.23 -9.36 8.46
CA SER A 78 -10.70 -8.10 8.97
C SER A 78 -9.19 -8.25 9.08
N ALA A 79 -8.46 -7.50 8.28
CA ALA A 79 -7.00 -7.62 8.21
C ALA A 79 -6.36 -6.34 7.67
N LEU A 80 -5.07 -6.22 7.89
CA LEU A 80 -4.26 -5.11 7.40
C LEU A 80 -3.48 -5.53 6.16
N ALA A 81 -3.61 -4.76 5.08
CA ALA A 81 -2.72 -4.84 3.93
C ALA A 81 -1.79 -3.63 3.95
N GLU A 82 -0.49 -3.86 3.94
CA GLU A 82 0.51 -2.80 3.95
C GLU A 82 1.28 -2.78 2.64
N PHE A 83 1.36 -1.60 2.03
CA PHE A 83 2.10 -1.33 0.82
C PHE A 83 3.21 -0.33 1.14
N THR A 84 4.43 -0.69 0.85
CA THR A 84 5.61 0.15 1.07
C THR A 84 6.25 0.55 -0.26
N GLY A 85 7.06 1.61 -0.23
CA GLY A 85 7.81 2.02 -1.42
C GLY A 85 6.93 2.58 -2.54
N LEU A 86 5.75 3.11 -2.24
CA LEU A 86 4.88 3.73 -3.23
C LEU A 86 5.44 5.09 -3.64
N ASP A 87 5.62 5.28 -4.93
CA ASP A 87 6.19 6.50 -5.53
C ASP A 87 5.16 7.33 -6.31
N LYS A 88 3.90 6.91 -6.34
CA LYS A 88 2.79 7.61 -6.99
C LYS A 88 1.92 8.32 -5.96
N ASN A 89 1.35 9.44 -6.35
CA ASN A 89 0.43 10.22 -5.53
C ASN A 89 -0.48 11.08 -6.43
N PRO A 90 -1.81 11.06 -6.29
CA PRO A 90 -2.55 10.17 -5.39
C PRO A 90 -2.57 8.73 -5.89
N VAL A 91 -3.02 7.84 -5.03
CA VAL A 91 -3.32 6.45 -5.39
C VAL A 91 -4.79 6.14 -5.12
N TYR A 92 -5.25 5.04 -5.70
CA TYR A 92 -6.63 4.56 -5.57
C TYR A 92 -6.59 3.10 -5.14
N VAL A 93 -7.61 2.64 -4.43
CA VAL A 93 -7.64 1.29 -3.86
C VAL A 93 -8.90 0.56 -4.29
N SER A 94 -8.74 -0.66 -4.78
CA SER A 94 -9.84 -1.57 -5.07
C SER A 94 -9.71 -2.87 -4.28
N LEU A 95 -10.84 -3.51 -4.09
CA LEU A 95 -10.97 -4.78 -3.38
C LEU A 95 -11.67 -5.79 -4.29
N ALA A 96 -11.27 -7.05 -4.20
CA ALA A 96 -11.89 -8.13 -4.95
C ALA A 96 -11.88 -9.43 -4.16
N PHE A 97 -13.00 -10.13 -4.18
CA PHE A 97 -13.14 -11.44 -3.53
C PHE A 97 -13.83 -12.43 -4.47
N ASP A 98 -13.10 -13.46 -4.87
CA ASP A 98 -13.63 -14.58 -5.62
C ASP A 98 -14.07 -15.69 -4.64
N PRO A 99 -15.38 -15.94 -4.50
CA PRO A 99 -15.85 -16.96 -3.55
C PRO A 99 -15.48 -18.40 -3.96
N THR A 100 -15.05 -18.63 -5.20
CA THR A 100 -14.59 -19.95 -5.66
C THR A 100 -13.15 -20.25 -5.24
N GLY A 101 -12.36 -19.21 -4.93
CA GLY A 101 -10.95 -19.34 -4.61
C GLY A 101 -10.04 -19.73 -5.77
N LYS A 102 -10.55 -19.74 -7.01
CA LYS A 102 -9.80 -20.19 -8.20
C LYS A 102 -9.05 -19.07 -8.90
N TRP A 103 -9.42 -17.83 -8.64
CA TRP A 103 -8.79 -16.68 -9.27
C TRP A 103 -7.46 -16.35 -8.60
N ASP A 104 -6.43 -16.15 -9.40
CA ASP A 104 -5.08 -15.87 -8.96
C ASP A 104 -4.70 -14.37 -9.03
N ALA A 105 -5.67 -13.51 -9.38
CA ALA A 105 -5.49 -12.08 -9.58
C ALA A 105 -4.53 -11.70 -10.73
N GLN A 106 -4.09 -12.67 -11.55
CA GLN A 106 -3.21 -12.44 -12.71
C GLN A 106 -3.98 -12.48 -14.04
N SER A 107 -5.18 -13.00 -14.02
CA SER A 107 -6.06 -13.14 -15.18
C SER A 107 -7.29 -12.24 -15.03
N GLU A 108 -8.15 -12.26 -16.05
CA GLU A 108 -9.41 -11.54 -15.99
C GLU A 108 -10.24 -11.95 -14.77
N VAL A 109 -10.89 -10.97 -14.16
CA VAL A 109 -11.77 -11.19 -13.00
C VAL A 109 -12.93 -12.09 -13.39
N PRO A 110 -13.10 -13.25 -12.76
CA PRO A 110 -14.19 -14.16 -13.12
C PRO A 110 -15.56 -13.64 -12.71
N PRO A 111 -16.62 -14.03 -13.42
CA PRO A 111 -17.98 -13.73 -13.00
C PRO A 111 -18.26 -14.22 -11.57
N GLY A 112 -19.06 -13.46 -10.84
CA GLY A 112 -19.39 -13.77 -9.44
C GLY A 112 -18.42 -13.23 -8.40
N THR A 113 -17.29 -12.66 -8.84
CA THR A 113 -16.34 -11.99 -7.93
C THR A 113 -16.97 -10.72 -7.37
N SER A 114 -16.96 -10.58 -6.06
CA SER A 114 -17.34 -9.34 -5.38
C SER A 114 -16.28 -8.28 -5.62
N LEU A 115 -16.69 -7.12 -6.07
CA LEU A 115 -15.79 -5.99 -6.37
C LEU A 115 -16.18 -4.78 -5.54
N GLY A 116 -15.20 -4.07 -5.05
CA GLY A 116 -15.37 -2.84 -4.30
C GLY A 116 -14.20 -1.90 -4.48
N LEU A 117 -14.36 -0.70 -4.00
CA LEU A 117 -13.32 0.31 -4.06
C LEU A 117 -13.38 1.22 -2.84
N TYR A 118 -12.25 1.78 -2.49
CA TYR A 118 -12.22 2.87 -1.54
C TYR A 118 -12.86 4.09 -2.17
N SER A 119 -13.97 4.53 -1.59
CA SER A 119 -14.79 5.60 -2.16
C SER A 119 -15.40 6.47 -1.05
N ARG A 120 -15.67 7.71 -1.39
CA ARG A 120 -16.48 8.63 -0.57
C ARG A 120 -17.89 8.79 -1.15
N GLU A 121 -18.01 8.51 -2.44
CA GLU A 121 -19.27 8.47 -3.17
C GLU A 121 -19.41 7.13 -3.86
N PRO A 122 -20.59 6.48 -3.86
CA PRO A 122 -20.79 5.17 -4.46
C PRO A 122 -20.29 5.10 -5.91
N GLY A 123 -19.45 4.10 -6.21
CA GLY A 123 -18.95 3.85 -7.55
C GLY A 123 -17.85 4.81 -8.04
N VAL A 124 -17.45 5.78 -7.24
CA VAL A 124 -16.39 6.74 -7.59
C VAL A 124 -15.14 6.48 -6.78
N PRO A 125 -14.02 6.11 -7.41
CA PRO A 125 -12.77 5.91 -6.69
C PRO A 125 -12.34 7.19 -5.98
N ALA A 126 -12.04 7.08 -4.67
CA ALA A 126 -11.55 8.21 -3.90
C ALA A 126 -10.01 8.27 -3.96
N PRO A 127 -9.41 9.42 -4.26
CA PRO A 127 -7.98 9.57 -4.20
C PRO A 127 -7.48 9.45 -2.75
N VAL A 128 -6.37 8.75 -2.58
CA VAL A 128 -5.64 8.66 -1.33
C VAL A 128 -4.36 9.47 -1.49
N GLN A 129 -4.25 10.56 -0.74
CA GLN A 129 -3.05 11.38 -0.75
C GLN A 129 -1.98 10.72 0.10
N LEU A 130 -0.81 10.51 -0.50
CA LEU A 130 0.35 9.96 0.16
C LEU A 130 1.39 11.05 0.37
N GLU A 131 2.15 10.93 1.46
CA GLU A 131 3.31 11.78 1.72
C GLU A 131 4.56 10.93 1.75
N GLN A 132 5.59 11.36 1.04
CA GLN A 132 6.86 10.65 0.97
C GLN A 132 7.45 10.43 2.36
N GLY A 133 7.88 9.18 2.62
CA GLY A 133 8.46 8.78 3.89
C GLY A 133 7.47 8.63 5.04
N LYS A 134 6.17 8.81 4.79
CA LYS A 134 5.13 8.70 5.81
C LYS A 134 4.18 7.53 5.55
N THR A 135 3.48 7.14 6.59
CA THR A 135 2.43 6.12 6.55
C THR A 135 1.06 6.75 6.54
N THR A 136 0.27 6.44 5.53
CA THR A 136 -1.14 6.80 5.44
C THR A 136 -2.00 5.59 5.74
N LYS A 137 -3.04 5.75 6.55
CA LYS A 137 -3.96 4.68 6.94
C LYS A 137 -5.35 4.98 6.40
N ILE A 138 -5.97 3.97 5.79
CA ILE A 138 -7.36 4.02 5.35
C ILE A 138 -8.10 2.77 5.77
N ASP A 139 -9.42 2.88 5.88
CA ASP A 139 -10.35 1.76 6.05
C ASP A 139 -11.11 1.53 4.75
N ALA A 140 -11.13 0.30 4.28
CA ALA A 140 -11.86 -0.08 3.08
C ALA A 140 -12.73 -1.31 3.36
N THR A 141 -13.99 -1.24 2.99
CA THR A 141 -14.95 -2.31 3.19
C THR A 141 -15.41 -2.85 1.85
N LEU A 142 -15.41 -4.17 1.73
CA LEU A 142 -16.00 -4.90 0.62
C LEU A 142 -17.25 -5.63 1.12
N ASP A 143 -18.32 -5.55 0.37
CA ASP A 143 -19.51 -6.36 0.52
C ASP A 143 -19.88 -7.06 -0.79
N ASP A 144 -21.00 -7.78 -0.81
CA ASP A 144 -21.46 -8.51 -1.99
C ASP A 144 -22.46 -7.71 -2.84
N SER A 145 -22.53 -6.38 -2.65
CA SER A 145 -23.52 -5.54 -3.35
C SER A 145 -23.24 -5.41 -4.84
N TYR A 146 -21.98 -5.50 -5.25
CA TYR A 146 -21.57 -5.51 -6.65
C TYR A 146 -20.71 -6.73 -6.96
N LYS A 147 -21.16 -7.51 -7.94
CA LYS A 147 -20.45 -8.67 -8.45
C LYS A 147 -20.18 -8.52 -9.94
N LYS A 148 -19.03 -9.01 -10.36
CA LYS A 148 -18.71 -9.10 -11.79
C LYS A 148 -19.76 -9.97 -12.48
N SER A 149 -20.33 -9.45 -13.55
CA SER A 149 -21.25 -10.18 -14.43
C SER A 149 -20.52 -11.12 -15.37
#